data_8fcb8f31d9cf3c7c9848b0a3a0cc8178
#
_entry.id   8fcb8f31d9cf3c7c9848b0a3a0cc8178
#
_cell.length_a   1.000
_cell.length_b   1.000
_cell.length_c   1.000
_cell.angle_alpha   90.00
_cell.angle_beta   90.00
_cell.angle_gamma   90.00
#
_symmetry.space_group_name_H-M   'P 1'
#
loop_
_entity.id
_entity.type
_entity.pdbx_description
1 polymer ?
#
loop_
_entity_poly.entity_id
_entity_poly.type
_entity_poly.pdbx_seq_one_letter_code
_entity_poly.pdbx_strand_id
1 'polypeptide(L)'
;SGADEESILRQKRNALLDDLAQIKRRIAATDYLLAESGSEKKSMYSAVIKEIPECIVFAKTGCVKHYADFMTLIPEIGAEVAAANPNLKCTVPDYCFMQYIDKGYQTENVRYEFCQAVESFGVETETITFKKLPAATVVSILHKGHYDDLGRAYAFVFDWIEKNGYAVCGMPRECYIDGVWNCESESDWLTELQIPISRE
;
A
#
# COMPACT_ATOMS: atom_id res chain seq x y z
N SER A 1 20.40 31.34 1.37
CA SER A 1 20.47 31.07 -0.08
C SER A 1 19.39 30.06 -0.43
N GLY A 2 18.97 29.99 -1.71
CA GLY A 2 17.88 29.09 -2.11
C GLY A 2 18.13 27.60 -1.78
N ALA A 3 19.38 27.16 -1.68
CA ALA A 3 19.73 25.79 -1.29
C ALA A 3 19.44 25.51 0.20
N ASP A 4 19.60 26.48 1.06
CA ASP A 4 19.28 26.34 2.48
C ASP A 4 17.77 26.28 2.71
N GLU A 5 17.00 27.07 1.97
CA GLU A 5 15.55 27.08 2.04
C GLU A 5 14.95 25.73 1.53
N GLU A 6 15.46 25.20 0.42
CA GLU A 6 15.05 23.90 -0.09
C GLU A 6 15.37 22.77 0.91
N SER A 7 16.54 22.80 1.55
CA SER A 7 16.92 21.83 2.57
C SER A 7 15.96 21.86 3.78
N ILE A 8 15.62 23.05 4.27
CA ILE A 8 14.67 23.24 5.38
C ILE A 8 13.28 22.72 5.00
N LEU A 9 12.80 23.02 3.79
CA LEU A 9 11.50 22.54 3.32
C LEU A 9 11.47 21.02 3.18
N ARG A 10 12.56 20.40 2.71
CA ARG A 10 12.69 18.93 2.64
C ARG A 10 12.66 18.30 4.03
N GLN A 11 13.39 18.86 5.00
CA GLN A 11 13.36 18.38 6.39
C GLN A 11 11.97 18.50 7.00
N LYS A 12 11.30 19.64 6.82
CA LYS A 12 9.94 19.85 7.32
C LYS A 12 8.94 18.86 6.67
N ARG A 13 9.07 18.63 5.37
CA ARG A 13 8.24 17.65 4.65
C ARG A 13 8.45 16.24 5.20
N ASN A 14 9.70 15.81 5.43
CA ASN A 14 10.00 14.49 5.98
C ASN A 14 9.41 14.35 7.40
N ALA A 15 9.55 15.36 8.26
CA ALA A 15 8.92 15.35 9.59
C ALA A 15 7.38 15.20 9.50
N LEU A 16 6.73 15.90 8.57
CA LEU A 16 5.28 15.76 8.36
C LEU A 16 4.88 14.36 7.85
N LEU A 17 5.75 13.69 7.09
CA LEU A 17 5.51 12.32 6.64
C LEU A 17 5.66 11.31 7.78
N ASP A 18 6.64 11.51 8.66
CA ASP A 18 6.79 10.72 9.87
C ASP A 18 5.58 10.90 10.81
N ASP A 19 5.11 12.14 10.97
CA ASP A 19 3.88 12.44 11.71
C ASP A 19 2.66 11.72 11.11
N LEU A 20 2.53 11.73 9.77
CA LEU A 20 1.44 11.04 9.08
C LEU A 20 1.47 9.53 9.32
N ALA A 21 2.66 8.91 9.28
CA ALA A 21 2.81 7.49 9.58
C ALA A 21 2.41 7.19 11.03
N GLN A 22 2.83 8.02 11.99
CA GLN A 22 2.42 7.88 13.40
C GLN A 22 0.91 8.05 13.58
N ILE A 23 0.29 9.00 12.88
CA ILE A 23 -1.16 9.21 12.92
C ILE A 23 -1.89 7.96 12.39
N LYS A 24 -1.45 7.38 11.28
CA LYS A 24 -2.03 6.14 10.75
C LYS A 24 -1.98 4.99 11.78
N ARG A 25 -0.83 4.78 12.43
CA ARG A 25 -0.68 3.77 13.50
C ARG A 25 -1.64 4.02 14.67
N ARG A 26 -1.79 5.29 15.08
CA ARG A 26 -2.70 5.67 16.18
C ARG A 26 -4.15 5.44 15.81
N ILE A 27 -4.57 5.76 14.59
CA ILE A 27 -5.94 5.49 14.11
C ILE A 27 -6.21 4.00 14.16
N ALA A 28 -5.35 3.17 13.58
CA ALA A 28 -5.51 1.71 13.57
C ALA A 28 -5.59 1.12 15.00
N ALA A 29 -4.73 1.57 15.91
CA ALA A 29 -4.76 1.15 17.30
C ALA A 29 -6.04 1.59 18.02
N THR A 30 -6.53 2.80 17.73
CA THR A 30 -7.78 3.30 18.33
C THR A 30 -8.98 2.51 17.82
N ASP A 31 -9.04 2.21 16.52
CA ASP A 31 -10.12 1.41 15.93
C ASP A 31 -10.14 -0.01 16.53
N TYR A 32 -8.96 -0.62 16.73
CA TYR A 32 -8.83 -1.90 17.40
C TYR A 32 -9.39 -1.85 18.84
N LEU A 33 -9.00 -0.87 19.65
CA LEU A 33 -9.47 -0.71 21.02
C LEU A 33 -10.98 -0.42 21.10
N LEU A 34 -11.52 0.36 20.16
CA LEU A 34 -12.95 0.63 20.06
C LEU A 34 -13.74 -0.66 19.76
N ALA A 35 -13.19 -1.53 18.91
CA ALA A 35 -13.79 -2.82 18.60
C ALA A 35 -13.81 -3.75 19.80
N GLU A 36 -12.74 -3.77 20.62
CA GLU A 36 -12.68 -4.59 21.85
C GLU A 36 -13.57 -4.07 22.98
N SER A 37 -13.76 -2.75 23.10
CA SER A 37 -14.46 -2.12 24.23
C SER A 37 -15.98 -2.07 24.08
N GLY A 38 -16.53 -2.38 22.89
CA GLY A 38 -17.93 -2.19 22.57
C GLY A 38 -18.82 -3.39 22.87
N SER A 39 -19.92 -3.17 23.61
CA SER A 39 -21.05 -4.12 23.77
C SER A 39 -21.92 -4.23 22.48
N GLU A 40 -21.71 -3.39 21.50
CA GLU A 40 -22.27 -3.48 20.14
C GLU A 40 -21.13 -3.81 19.17
N LYS A 41 -21.41 -4.67 18.18
CA LYS A 41 -20.45 -5.07 17.11
C LYS A 41 -19.98 -3.85 16.31
N LYS A 42 -19.15 -3.00 16.91
CA LYS A 42 -18.47 -1.93 16.19
C LYS A 42 -17.39 -2.56 15.32
N SER A 43 -17.35 -2.17 14.05
CA SER A 43 -16.34 -2.65 13.13
C SER A 43 -14.94 -2.28 13.63
N MET A 44 -13.99 -3.21 13.48
CA MET A 44 -12.57 -3.01 13.73
C MET A 44 -11.93 -2.04 12.72
N TYR A 45 -12.67 -1.62 11.69
CA TYR A 45 -12.16 -0.83 10.57
C TYR A 45 -12.97 0.44 10.37
N SER A 46 -12.29 1.51 9.98
CA SER A 46 -12.87 2.77 9.54
C SER A 46 -12.51 3.01 8.08
N ALA A 47 -13.52 3.17 7.23
CA ALA A 47 -13.32 3.44 5.81
C ALA A 47 -13.20 4.95 5.55
N VAL A 48 -12.22 5.33 4.72
CA VAL A 48 -11.97 6.70 4.30
C VAL A 48 -11.87 6.74 2.78
N ILE A 49 -12.58 7.66 2.14
CA ILE A 49 -12.41 7.91 0.71
C ILE A 49 -11.19 8.83 0.52
N LYS A 50 -10.30 8.47 -0.39
CA LYS A 50 -9.09 9.22 -0.74
C LYS A 50 -8.96 9.39 -2.24
N GLU A 51 -8.41 10.53 -2.65
CA GLU A 51 -7.92 10.74 -4.01
C GLU A 51 -6.42 10.38 -4.06
N ILE A 52 -6.09 9.42 -4.91
CA ILE A 52 -4.71 9.07 -5.21
C ILE A 52 -4.36 9.79 -6.51
N PRO A 53 -3.35 10.67 -6.51
CA PRO A 53 -2.95 11.38 -7.73
C PRO A 53 -2.36 10.42 -8.76
N GLU A 54 -2.33 10.84 -10.02
CA GLU A 54 -1.58 10.11 -11.03
C GLU A 54 -0.09 10.05 -10.67
N CYS A 55 0.55 8.94 -10.96
CA CYS A 55 1.97 8.74 -10.69
C CYS A 55 2.63 7.85 -11.74
N ILE A 56 3.95 7.97 -11.86
CA ILE A 56 4.77 7.03 -12.60
C ILE A 56 5.19 5.94 -11.64
N VAL A 57 5.07 4.68 -12.05
CA VAL A 57 5.56 3.54 -11.26
C VAL A 57 6.50 2.70 -12.11
N PHE A 58 7.50 2.09 -11.49
CA PHE A 58 7.99 0.85 -12.04
C PHE A 58 7.13 -0.30 -11.52
N ALA A 59 6.98 -1.33 -12.34
CA ALA A 59 6.17 -2.49 -12.03
C ALA A 59 6.89 -3.78 -12.39
N LYS A 60 6.73 -4.80 -11.56
CA LYS A 60 7.11 -6.18 -11.85
C LYS A 60 5.92 -7.10 -11.68
N THR A 61 5.57 -7.80 -12.76
CA THR A 61 4.54 -8.83 -12.75
C THR A 61 5.19 -10.20 -12.70
N GLY A 62 4.64 -11.11 -11.90
CA GLY A 62 5.19 -12.44 -11.77
C GLY A 62 4.26 -13.41 -11.04
N CYS A 63 4.83 -14.56 -10.70
CA CYS A 63 4.16 -15.59 -9.93
C CYS A 63 5.16 -16.14 -8.90
N VAL A 64 4.77 -16.15 -7.63
CA VAL A 64 5.52 -16.82 -6.57
C VAL A 64 4.78 -18.08 -6.12
N LYS A 65 5.50 -19.05 -5.59
CA LYS A 65 4.88 -20.27 -5.12
C LYS A 65 4.04 -20.02 -3.87
N HIS A 66 4.59 -19.24 -2.93
CA HIS A 66 3.94 -18.91 -1.66
C HIS A 66 4.13 -17.43 -1.31
N TYR A 67 3.27 -16.88 -0.46
CA TYR A 67 3.38 -15.48 0.01
C TYR A 67 4.72 -15.19 0.73
N ALA A 68 5.30 -16.19 1.41
CA ALA A 68 6.60 -16.03 2.07
C ALA A 68 7.75 -15.69 1.09
N ASP A 69 7.62 -16.06 -0.19
CA ASP A 69 8.64 -15.79 -1.21
C ASP A 69 8.80 -14.29 -1.48
N PHE A 70 7.78 -13.47 -1.17
CA PHE A 70 7.86 -12.01 -1.30
C PHE A 70 8.96 -11.38 -0.42
N MET A 71 9.30 -12.03 0.68
CA MET A 71 10.39 -11.56 1.58
C MET A 71 11.74 -11.47 0.87
N THR A 72 12.01 -12.40 -0.06
CA THR A 72 13.23 -12.40 -0.87
C THR A 72 13.05 -11.60 -2.14
N LEU A 73 11.89 -11.73 -2.78
CA LEU A 73 11.60 -11.13 -4.08
C LEU A 73 11.61 -9.59 -4.05
N ILE A 74 11.03 -8.96 -3.02
CA ILE A 74 10.95 -7.48 -2.98
C ILE A 74 12.33 -6.83 -2.92
N PRO A 75 13.28 -7.28 -2.07
CA PRO A 75 14.67 -6.80 -2.12
C PRO A 75 15.37 -7.04 -3.47
N GLU A 76 15.11 -8.18 -4.12
CA GLU A 76 15.66 -8.49 -5.45
C GLU A 76 15.14 -7.53 -6.52
N ILE A 77 13.85 -7.20 -6.50
CA ILE A 77 13.27 -6.18 -7.38
C ILE A 77 13.98 -4.83 -7.19
N GLY A 78 14.15 -4.40 -5.94
CA GLY A 78 14.86 -3.17 -5.60
C GLY A 78 16.29 -3.16 -6.13
N ALA A 79 17.02 -4.25 -5.97
CA ALA A 79 18.40 -4.39 -6.48
C ALA A 79 18.47 -4.36 -8.02
N GLU A 80 17.55 -5.03 -8.71
CA GLU A 80 17.46 -5.03 -10.18
C GLU A 80 17.21 -3.62 -10.71
N VAL A 81 16.22 -2.92 -10.13
CA VAL A 81 15.89 -1.54 -10.54
C VAL A 81 17.06 -0.60 -10.29
N ALA A 82 17.71 -0.68 -9.12
CA ALA A 82 18.85 0.17 -8.77
C ALA A 82 20.06 -0.07 -9.69
N ALA A 83 20.30 -1.32 -10.10
CA ALA A 83 21.39 -1.65 -11.03
C ALA A 83 21.16 -1.06 -12.42
N ALA A 84 19.93 -1.12 -12.93
CA ALA A 84 19.58 -0.57 -14.24
C ALA A 84 19.38 0.96 -14.20
N ASN A 85 19.01 1.53 -13.06
CA ASN A 85 18.60 2.91 -12.89
C ASN A 85 19.23 3.55 -11.63
N PRO A 86 20.55 3.76 -11.57
CA PRO A 86 21.24 4.19 -10.35
C PRO A 86 20.86 5.59 -9.85
N ASN A 87 20.23 6.41 -10.67
CA ASN A 87 19.78 7.76 -10.32
C ASN A 87 18.25 7.88 -10.14
N LEU A 88 17.52 6.78 -10.29
CA LEU A 88 16.07 6.78 -10.13
C LEU A 88 15.71 7.04 -8.68
N LYS A 89 14.75 7.91 -8.46
CA LYS A 89 14.25 8.26 -7.12
C LYS A 89 12.81 7.83 -6.96
N CYS A 90 12.51 7.22 -5.82
CA CYS A 90 11.13 7.01 -5.40
C CYS A 90 10.46 8.35 -5.07
N THR A 91 9.15 8.41 -5.24
CA THR A 91 8.37 9.59 -4.84
C THR A 91 8.41 9.79 -3.33
N VAL A 92 8.18 11.03 -2.91
CA VAL A 92 7.98 11.34 -1.50
C VAL A 92 6.65 12.10 -1.36
N PRO A 93 5.67 11.56 -0.64
CA PRO A 93 5.69 10.33 0.16
C PRO A 93 5.94 9.08 -0.69
N ASP A 94 6.54 8.07 -0.05
CA ASP A 94 6.71 6.78 -0.69
C ASP A 94 5.35 6.14 -0.97
N TYR A 95 5.20 5.55 -2.16
CA TYR A 95 3.98 4.88 -2.55
C TYR A 95 4.33 3.57 -3.24
N CYS A 96 4.24 2.51 -2.47
CA CYS A 96 4.53 1.14 -2.88
C CYS A 96 3.32 0.26 -2.56
N PHE A 97 2.96 -0.62 -3.48
CA PHE A 97 1.85 -1.53 -3.27
C PHE A 97 1.98 -2.82 -4.07
N MET A 98 1.31 -3.84 -3.58
CA MET A 98 1.09 -5.11 -4.25
C MET A 98 -0.35 -5.19 -4.76
N GLN A 99 -0.53 -5.74 -5.95
CA GLN A 99 -1.82 -6.16 -6.48
C GLN A 99 -1.77 -7.65 -6.77
N TYR A 100 -2.81 -8.38 -6.37
CA TYR A 100 -2.95 -9.80 -6.68
C TYR A 100 -3.87 -9.96 -7.89
N ILE A 101 -3.36 -10.65 -8.92
CA ILE A 101 -4.01 -10.73 -10.24
C ILE A 101 -5.19 -11.71 -10.21
N ASP A 102 -5.08 -12.75 -9.40
CA ASP A 102 -6.11 -13.76 -9.27
C ASP A 102 -7.25 -13.30 -8.35
N LYS A 103 -8.46 -13.69 -8.69
CA LYS A 103 -9.62 -13.43 -7.83
C LYS A 103 -9.59 -14.37 -6.62
N GLY A 104 -9.69 -13.78 -5.43
CA GLY A 104 -9.71 -14.50 -4.16
C GLY A 104 -8.32 -14.95 -3.71
N TYR A 105 -8.27 -15.50 -2.50
CA TYR A 105 -7.03 -15.96 -1.86
C TYR A 105 -6.51 -17.22 -2.55
N GLN A 106 -5.22 -17.20 -2.93
CA GLN A 106 -4.52 -18.34 -3.51
C GLN A 106 -3.62 -18.96 -2.44
N THR A 107 -3.59 -20.28 -2.33
CA THR A 107 -2.69 -20.99 -1.41
C THR A 107 -1.31 -21.22 -2.02
N GLU A 108 -1.23 -21.31 -3.35
CA GLU A 108 -0.01 -21.50 -4.13
C GLU A 108 -0.13 -20.80 -5.49
N ASN A 109 1.01 -20.58 -6.13
CA ASN A 109 1.12 -19.96 -7.45
C ASN A 109 0.47 -18.56 -7.50
N VAL A 110 0.82 -17.72 -6.51
CA VAL A 110 0.28 -16.38 -6.31
C VAL A 110 0.79 -15.47 -7.42
N ARG A 111 -0.09 -15.04 -8.32
CA ARG A 111 0.22 -14.08 -9.37
C ARG A 111 0.09 -12.67 -8.84
N TYR A 112 1.10 -11.85 -9.06
CA TYR A 112 1.19 -10.52 -8.49
C TYR A 112 1.64 -9.48 -9.52
N GLU A 113 1.36 -8.23 -9.21
CA GLU A 113 2.04 -7.05 -9.75
C GLU A 113 2.52 -6.18 -8.58
N PHE A 114 3.83 -6.05 -8.46
CA PHE A 114 4.44 -5.10 -7.53
C PHE A 114 4.61 -3.76 -8.22
N CYS A 115 4.25 -2.66 -7.56
CA CYS A 115 4.37 -1.30 -8.07
C CYS A 115 5.04 -0.40 -7.05
N GLN A 116 6.01 0.41 -7.51
CA GLN A 116 6.67 1.44 -6.73
C GLN A 116 6.64 2.76 -7.48
N ALA A 117 6.11 3.81 -6.86
CA ALA A 117 6.06 5.13 -7.45
C ALA A 117 7.45 5.79 -7.50
N VAL A 118 7.75 6.41 -8.64
CA VAL A 118 9.03 7.05 -8.95
C VAL A 118 8.85 8.44 -9.55
N GLU A 119 9.88 9.29 -9.44
CA GLU A 119 9.82 10.68 -9.92
C GLU A 119 9.82 10.79 -11.45
N SER A 120 10.35 9.78 -12.16
CA SER A 120 10.47 9.77 -13.63
C SER A 120 10.48 8.36 -14.19
N PHE A 121 10.25 8.24 -15.49
CA PHE A 121 10.49 6.98 -16.19
C PHE A 121 11.98 6.63 -16.15
N GLY A 122 12.27 5.35 -15.96
CA GLY A 122 13.61 4.78 -16.03
C GLY A 122 13.80 3.87 -17.24
N VAL A 123 14.89 3.12 -17.21
CA VAL A 123 15.21 2.09 -18.19
C VAL A 123 14.53 0.79 -17.80
N GLU A 124 13.74 0.24 -18.71
CA GLU A 124 13.09 -1.07 -18.53
C GLU A 124 14.12 -2.21 -18.61
N THR A 125 13.83 -3.32 -17.93
CA THR A 125 14.57 -4.57 -18.05
C THR A 125 13.68 -5.66 -18.65
N GLU A 126 14.13 -6.90 -18.70
CA GLU A 126 13.28 -8.02 -19.14
C GLU A 126 12.06 -8.23 -18.19
N THR A 127 12.19 -7.83 -16.93
CA THR A 127 11.17 -8.10 -15.90
C THR A 127 10.58 -6.85 -15.29
N ILE A 128 11.19 -5.68 -15.45
CA ILE A 128 10.74 -4.40 -14.93
C ILE A 128 10.21 -3.52 -16.07
N THR A 129 9.00 -3.04 -15.92
CA THR A 129 8.37 -2.07 -16.82
C THR A 129 8.08 -0.77 -16.10
N PHE A 130 7.91 0.31 -16.86
CA PHE A 130 7.48 1.60 -16.32
C PHE A 130 6.14 1.98 -16.92
N LYS A 131 5.23 2.43 -16.08
CA LYS A 131 3.90 2.89 -16.52
C LYS A 131 3.41 4.08 -15.73
N LYS A 132 2.51 4.85 -16.36
CA LYS A 132 1.78 5.91 -15.69
C LYS A 132 0.46 5.34 -15.17
N LEU A 133 0.24 5.44 -13.88
CA LEU A 133 -1.04 5.11 -13.25
C LEU A 133 -1.92 6.36 -13.25
N PRO A 134 -3.17 6.27 -13.73
CA PRO A 134 -4.10 7.39 -13.66
C PRO A 134 -4.45 7.71 -12.20
N ALA A 135 -4.90 8.94 -11.96
CA ALA A 135 -5.52 9.30 -10.70
C ALA A 135 -6.72 8.39 -10.41
N ALA A 136 -6.94 8.08 -9.15
CA ALA A 136 -8.02 7.18 -8.73
C ALA A 136 -8.64 7.63 -7.42
N THR A 137 -9.97 7.57 -7.35
CA THR A 137 -10.68 7.61 -6.07
C THR A 137 -10.66 6.22 -5.46
N VAL A 138 -10.20 6.09 -4.23
CA VAL A 138 -10.14 4.80 -3.52
C VAL A 138 -10.87 4.88 -2.19
N VAL A 139 -11.50 3.80 -1.77
CA VAL A 139 -11.79 3.60 -0.36
C VAL A 139 -10.59 2.94 0.29
N SER A 140 -10.15 3.50 1.41
CA SER A 140 -8.97 3.09 2.16
C SER A 140 -9.36 2.66 3.55
N ILE A 141 -8.81 1.55 4.01
CA ILE A 141 -8.88 1.08 5.39
C ILE A 141 -7.50 0.69 5.89
N LEU A 142 -7.29 0.76 7.20
CA LEU A 142 -6.06 0.32 7.85
C LEU A 142 -6.30 -1.00 8.56
N HIS A 143 -5.51 -2.01 8.24
CA HIS A 143 -5.48 -3.30 8.94
C HIS A 143 -4.23 -3.37 9.81
N LYS A 144 -4.42 -3.59 11.11
CA LYS A 144 -3.33 -3.84 12.05
C LYS A 144 -3.33 -5.32 12.43
N GLY A 145 -2.18 -5.98 12.30
CA GLY A 145 -1.99 -7.38 12.63
C GLY A 145 -1.48 -8.22 11.46
N HIS A 146 -1.55 -9.54 11.65
CA HIS A 146 -1.01 -10.54 10.74
C HIS A 146 -1.73 -10.53 9.37
N TYR A 147 -1.01 -10.82 8.31
CA TYR A 147 -1.55 -10.83 6.94
C TYR A 147 -2.65 -11.86 6.72
N ASP A 148 -2.66 -12.97 7.49
CA ASP A 148 -3.72 -13.99 7.41
C ASP A 148 -5.10 -13.45 7.81
N ASP A 149 -5.13 -12.36 8.59
CA ASP A 149 -6.36 -11.68 9.01
C ASP A 149 -6.87 -10.64 7.99
N LEU A 150 -6.12 -10.35 6.91
CA LEU A 150 -6.53 -9.42 5.85
C LEU A 150 -7.88 -9.78 5.22
N GLY A 151 -8.26 -11.04 5.23
CA GLY A 151 -9.58 -11.49 4.77
C GLY A 151 -10.75 -10.77 5.46
N ARG A 152 -10.61 -10.41 6.75
CA ARG A 152 -11.62 -9.63 7.49
C ARG A 152 -11.68 -8.19 7.02
N ALA A 153 -10.52 -7.61 6.70
CA ALA A 153 -10.41 -6.25 6.17
C ALA A 153 -11.05 -6.16 4.79
N TYR A 154 -10.79 -7.13 3.93
CA TYR A 154 -11.43 -7.25 2.61
C TYR A 154 -12.95 -7.40 2.72
N ALA A 155 -13.43 -8.27 3.58
CA ALA A 155 -14.87 -8.46 3.81
C ALA A 155 -15.55 -7.16 4.24
N PHE A 156 -14.92 -6.41 5.17
CA PHE A 156 -15.43 -5.13 5.63
C PHE A 156 -15.48 -4.09 4.50
N VAL A 157 -14.39 -3.92 3.75
CA VAL A 157 -14.32 -2.86 2.75
C VAL A 157 -15.26 -3.11 1.58
N PHE A 158 -15.45 -4.35 1.14
CA PHE A 158 -16.40 -4.67 0.08
C PHE A 158 -17.86 -4.48 0.53
N ASP A 159 -18.21 -4.90 1.76
CA ASP A 159 -19.53 -4.63 2.36
C ASP A 159 -19.79 -3.12 2.50
N TRP A 160 -18.76 -2.35 2.88
CA TRP A 160 -18.85 -0.90 2.96
C TRP A 160 -19.10 -0.25 1.58
N ILE A 161 -18.38 -0.70 0.55
CA ILE A 161 -18.52 -0.21 -0.84
C ILE A 161 -19.97 -0.41 -1.31
N GLU A 162 -20.49 -1.62 -1.17
CA GLU A 162 -21.87 -1.97 -1.56
C GLU A 162 -22.91 -1.10 -0.82
N LYS A 163 -22.80 -0.99 0.50
CA LYS A 163 -23.73 -0.22 1.34
C LYS A 163 -23.72 1.27 1.07
N ASN A 164 -22.66 1.81 0.50
CA ASN A 164 -22.51 3.26 0.24
C ASN A 164 -22.72 3.64 -1.23
N GLY A 165 -23.18 2.72 -2.10
CA GLY A 165 -23.54 3.00 -3.49
C GLY A 165 -22.32 3.28 -4.36
N TYR A 166 -21.24 2.53 -4.14
CA TYR A 166 -20.05 2.56 -4.98
C TYR A 166 -19.84 1.21 -5.68
N ALA A 167 -19.19 1.27 -6.84
CA ALA A 167 -18.73 0.10 -7.57
C ALA A 167 -17.20 0.02 -7.54
N VAL A 168 -16.64 -1.19 -7.46
CA VAL A 168 -15.21 -1.42 -7.62
C VAL A 168 -14.84 -1.24 -9.08
N CYS A 169 -13.88 -0.35 -9.37
CA CYS A 169 -13.46 -0.04 -10.74
C CYS A 169 -11.99 -0.37 -11.04
N GLY A 170 -11.29 -1.02 -10.12
CA GLY A 170 -9.89 -1.42 -10.33
C GLY A 170 -9.45 -2.50 -9.35
N MET A 171 -8.23 -3.01 -9.53
CA MET A 171 -7.67 -4.01 -8.63
C MET A 171 -7.36 -3.41 -7.26
N PRO A 172 -7.64 -4.14 -6.16
CA PRO A 172 -7.20 -3.78 -4.82
C PRO A 172 -5.68 -3.58 -4.75
N ARG A 173 -5.25 -2.63 -3.93
CA ARG A 173 -3.84 -2.34 -3.65
C ARG A 173 -3.56 -2.59 -2.18
N GLU A 174 -2.57 -3.41 -1.88
CA GLU A 174 -2.07 -3.63 -0.52
C GLU A 174 -0.79 -2.81 -0.33
N CYS A 175 -0.89 -1.73 0.44
CA CYS A 175 0.25 -0.88 0.77
C CYS A 175 0.77 -1.30 2.15
N TYR A 176 1.92 -1.94 2.20
CA TYR A 176 2.52 -2.41 3.45
C TYR A 176 3.29 -1.27 4.11
N ILE A 177 2.76 -0.72 5.21
CA ILE A 177 3.34 0.42 5.94
C ILE A 177 4.36 -0.08 6.95
N ASP A 178 3.95 -1.05 7.77
CA ASP A 178 4.79 -1.73 8.76
C ASP A 178 4.70 -3.25 8.56
N GLY A 179 5.81 -3.93 8.73
CA GLY A 179 5.90 -5.37 8.54
C GLY A 179 7.16 -5.95 9.12
N VAL A 180 7.53 -7.13 8.68
CA VAL A 180 8.69 -7.88 9.19
C VAL A 180 10.01 -7.13 9.05
N TRP A 181 10.12 -6.14 8.17
CA TRP A 181 11.33 -5.33 7.94
C TRP A 181 11.56 -4.24 8.99
N ASN A 182 10.53 -3.88 9.79
CA ASN A 182 10.60 -2.78 10.76
C ASN A 182 9.82 -3.02 12.06
N CYS A 183 9.13 -4.16 12.21
CA CYS A 183 8.40 -4.52 13.43
C CYS A 183 8.84 -5.89 13.93
N GLU A 184 9.05 -6.02 15.25
CA GLU A 184 9.39 -7.28 15.91
C GLU A 184 8.16 -8.18 16.12
N SER A 185 6.99 -7.57 16.33
CA SER A 185 5.73 -8.28 16.56
C SER A 185 4.80 -8.16 15.37
N GLU A 186 4.23 -9.29 14.95
CA GLU A 186 3.21 -9.35 13.90
C GLU A 186 1.94 -8.55 14.25
N SER A 187 1.64 -8.39 15.54
CA SER A 187 0.53 -7.55 16.01
C SER A 187 0.72 -6.06 15.72
N ASP A 188 1.94 -5.64 15.37
CA ASP A 188 2.26 -4.25 15.05
C ASP A 188 2.36 -3.98 13.55
N TRP A 189 2.24 -5.01 12.72
CA TRP A 189 2.17 -4.84 11.28
C TRP A 189 0.98 -3.98 10.89
N LEU A 190 1.17 -3.15 9.87
CA LEU A 190 0.15 -2.22 9.39
C LEU A 190 0.08 -2.26 7.87
N THR A 191 -1.08 -2.65 7.35
CA THR A 191 -1.38 -2.67 5.92
C THR A 191 -2.51 -1.70 5.61
N GLU A 192 -2.33 -0.85 4.63
CA GLU A 192 -3.42 -0.05 4.07
C GLU A 192 -3.98 -0.75 2.84
N LEU A 193 -5.26 -1.15 2.90
CA LEU A 193 -6.00 -1.59 1.72
C LEU A 193 -6.59 -0.38 1.01
N GLN A 194 -6.35 -0.29 -0.29
CA GLN A 194 -6.92 0.73 -1.16
C GLN A 194 -7.70 0.05 -2.29
N ILE A 195 -9.01 0.25 -2.33
CA ILE A 195 -9.89 -0.30 -3.36
C ILE A 195 -10.34 0.84 -4.27
N PRO A 196 -9.94 0.83 -5.56
CA PRO A 196 -10.42 1.82 -6.52
C PRO A 196 -11.94 1.70 -6.71
N ILE A 197 -12.63 2.83 -6.59
CA ILE A 197 -14.09 2.91 -6.65
C ILE A 197 -14.55 3.98 -7.62
N SER A 198 -15.76 3.79 -8.16
CA SER A 198 -16.54 4.80 -8.87
C SER A 198 -17.94 4.88 -8.26
N ARG A 199 -18.62 6.00 -8.42
CA ARG A 199 -20.05 6.04 -8.11
C ARG A 199 -20.81 5.26 -9.18
N GLU A 200 -21.83 4.51 -8.75
CA GLU A 200 -22.81 3.90 -9.65
C GLU A 200 -23.66 4.96 -10.37
#